data_c34164584543707b5ee63bfad4fd10b7
#
_entry.id   c34164584543707b5ee63bfad4fd10b7
#
_cell.length_a   1.000
_cell.length_b   1.000
_cell.length_c   1.000
_cell.angle_alpha   90.00
_cell.angle_beta   90.00
_cell.angle_gamma   90.00
#
_symmetry.space_group_name_H-M   'P 1'
#
loop_
_entity.id
_entity.type
_entity.pdbx_description
1 polymer ?
#
loop_
_entity_poly.entity_id
_entity_poly.type
_entity_poly.pdbx_seq_one_letter_code
_entity_poly.pdbx_strand_id
1 'polypeptide(L)'
;LALLLACGGGSQTADTPTPEAKVAAKAIAQPTSTQEPPKPEPSADTSTPVAKVETKPSSTSEKGGSDLRVDCSLDTEQLRVYCQAVGYQPGSWLNWTSTASWAYGEGSQWQFIIDAELIAPTTQVSLEECKASICTTTTTSIDTSALVPEDPTYRTASPAPSKTPAKEPIRVSETPSSSPDESPGNTPTEEVEFPGCKGTGTIEFDQSPMRYEDFAAIEPYGLLAGAHVTPIDHMYFTPMDRSLGRDSYEVRAIADGVLWELSPRDVHTDTGEKKKREWRMVFAHTCTFHSYFDLLTSLAPDILAEWEETRGNRNEGWKGIPIKSGQVVGRIGGQTLDFGVYDYEIVLDGFIFPEHYDSEPWKIHTVDPFPYFPAGVREVLLQKNLRKVEPVAGKIDHDIDGKLTGNWFEVDTNWYAGKGRDRYWAGHLAIVPNHIDPTAWMFSIGHWTGEETSSGAANFIIVNAEPNPKNVGINEGIVKYELAEYCYSPVDDMDNCSKIHTPAKQLLARPNPQIDIGVVLVQMIEDRLLKVEAFPGRKITEVESFTSAAKLYER
;
A
#
# COMPACT_ATOMS: atom_id res chain seq x y z
N LEU A 1 23.42 -16.08 -12.90
CA LEU A 1 23.13 -16.91 -11.72
C LEU A 1 21.79 -16.43 -11.19
N ALA A 2 20.77 -17.27 -11.26
CA ALA A 2 19.40 -16.89 -10.99
C ALA A 2 19.20 -16.56 -9.52
N LEU A 3 18.89 -15.31 -9.21
CA LEU A 3 18.30 -14.90 -7.94
C LEU A 3 16.83 -14.61 -8.19
N LEU A 4 16.01 -15.56 -7.90
CA LEU A 4 14.55 -15.43 -7.86
C LEU A 4 14.10 -15.90 -6.51
N LEU A 5 13.36 -15.08 -5.81
CA LEU A 5 12.23 -15.53 -5.02
C LEU A 5 11.94 -14.62 -3.84
N ALA A 6 10.84 -14.36 -3.67
CA ALA A 6 9.40 -14.42 -3.69
C ALA A 6 8.77 -15.07 -2.47
N CYS A 7 7.73 -14.51 -2.01
CA CYS A 7 6.82 -15.02 -1.00
C CYS A 7 5.85 -16.05 -1.58
N GLY A 8 5.78 -17.24 -1.01
CA GLY A 8 4.81 -18.26 -1.36
C GLY A 8 4.94 -19.45 -0.41
N GLY A 9 4.24 -19.41 0.73
CA GLY A 9 4.16 -20.54 1.64
C GLY A 9 3.29 -21.66 1.07
N GLY A 10 3.86 -22.83 0.88
CA GLY A 10 3.15 -24.09 0.61
C GLY A 10 3.38 -25.04 1.76
N SER A 11 2.35 -25.28 2.56
CA SER A 11 2.35 -26.31 3.60
C SER A 11 2.07 -27.67 2.98
N GLN A 12 2.99 -28.62 3.13
CA GLN A 12 2.71 -30.03 2.91
C GLN A 12 2.30 -30.67 4.23
N THR A 13 1.06 -31.16 4.30
CA THR A 13 0.58 -32.02 5.38
C THR A 13 0.99 -33.47 5.09
N ALA A 14 1.73 -34.08 6.02
CA ALA A 14 1.93 -35.52 6.04
C ALA A 14 0.81 -36.17 6.87
N ASP A 15 0.13 -37.13 6.24
CA ASP A 15 -0.86 -38.01 6.88
C ASP A 15 -0.21 -38.90 7.94
N THR A 16 -0.82 -38.96 9.11
CA THR A 16 -0.72 -40.11 10.00
C THR A 16 -2.05 -40.35 10.75
N PRO A 17 -2.50 -41.59 10.91
CA PRO A 17 -3.89 -41.88 11.23
C PRO A 17 -4.20 -41.86 12.73
N THR A 18 -5.44 -41.51 12.99
CA THR A 18 -6.15 -41.45 14.27
C THR A 18 -6.33 -42.82 14.95
N PRO A 19 -6.47 -42.87 16.28
CA PRO A 19 -7.40 -43.80 16.90
C PRO A 19 -8.60 -43.09 17.56
N GLU A 20 -9.77 -43.62 17.24
CA GLU A 20 -11.06 -43.27 17.84
C GLU A 20 -11.11 -43.44 19.37
N ALA A 21 -11.69 -42.48 20.07
CA ALA A 21 -12.20 -42.66 21.42
C ALA A 21 -13.64 -42.13 21.47
N LYS A 22 -14.60 -43.04 21.56
CA LYS A 22 -15.99 -42.78 21.90
C LYS A 22 -16.10 -42.22 23.31
N VAL A 23 -16.78 -41.09 23.50
CA VAL A 23 -17.40 -40.73 24.77
C VAL A 23 -18.80 -40.17 24.51
N ALA A 24 -19.73 -40.68 25.33
CA ALA A 24 -21.16 -40.62 25.22
C ALA A 24 -21.77 -39.22 25.40
N ALA A 25 -22.87 -39.00 24.67
CA ALA A 25 -23.78 -37.90 24.83
C ALA A 25 -24.51 -37.95 26.19
N LYS A 26 -24.61 -36.82 26.88
CA LYS A 26 -25.54 -36.61 27.99
C LYS A 26 -26.41 -35.40 27.67
N ALA A 27 -27.66 -35.66 27.39
CA ALA A 27 -28.72 -34.69 27.20
C ALA A 27 -29.00 -33.92 28.49
N ILE A 28 -29.10 -32.60 28.41
CA ILE A 28 -29.73 -31.76 29.44
C ILE A 28 -30.72 -30.82 28.77
N ALA A 29 -31.91 -30.80 29.39
CA ALA A 29 -33.16 -30.24 28.96
C ALA A 29 -33.17 -28.72 28.75
N GLN A 30 -34.00 -28.27 27.83
CA GLN A 30 -34.45 -26.88 27.69
C GLN A 30 -35.37 -26.48 28.87
N PRO A 31 -35.36 -25.22 29.28
CA PRO A 31 -36.51 -24.58 29.88
C PRO A 31 -37.17 -23.59 28.91
N THR A 32 -38.50 -23.66 28.97
CA THR A 32 -39.55 -22.93 28.32
C THR A 32 -39.52 -21.42 28.48
N SER A 33 -39.89 -20.75 27.36
CA SER A 33 -40.73 -19.54 27.23
C SER A 33 -40.79 -18.53 28.37
N THR A 34 -40.38 -17.28 28.10
CA THR A 34 -41.05 -16.10 28.71
C THR A 34 -41.01 -14.90 27.76
N GLN A 35 -42.17 -14.50 27.39
CA GLN A 35 -42.74 -13.17 27.05
C GLN A 35 -41.81 -12.08 26.45
N GLU A 36 -42.22 -11.69 25.28
CA GLU A 36 -41.91 -10.45 24.54
C GLU A 36 -42.36 -9.21 25.34
N PRO A 37 -41.52 -8.15 25.48
CA PRO A 37 -41.96 -6.86 25.99
C PRO A 37 -42.65 -6.04 24.89
N PRO A 38 -43.59 -5.13 25.22
CA PRO A 38 -44.45 -4.44 24.27
C PRO A 38 -43.67 -3.40 23.47
N LYS A 39 -44.01 -3.30 22.17
CA LYS A 39 -43.59 -2.33 21.18
C LYS A 39 -43.96 -0.91 21.62
N PRO A 40 -43.04 0.05 21.62
CA PRO A 40 -43.40 1.46 21.86
C PRO A 40 -44.15 2.03 20.64
N GLU A 41 -45.19 2.78 20.90
CA GLU A 41 -45.93 3.59 19.92
C GLU A 41 -45.07 4.72 19.36
N PRO A 42 -45.26 5.13 18.11
CA PRO A 42 -44.46 6.18 17.48
C PRO A 42 -44.80 7.55 18.05
N SER A 43 -43.80 8.20 18.66
CA SER A 43 -43.83 9.59 19.03
C SER A 43 -43.83 10.46 17.75
N ALA A 44 -44.72 11.41 17.64
CA ALA A 44 -44.81 12.34 16.53
C ALA A 44 -43.63 13.29 16.56
N ASP A 45 -42.73 13.10 15.58
CA ASP A 45 -41.58 13.98 15.38
C ASP A 45 -41.96 15.10 14.40
N THR A 46 -41.92 16.32 14.88
CA THR A 46 -42.12 17.54 14.09
C THR A 46 -40.81 17.83 13.35
N SER A 47 -40.63 17.22 12.20
CA SER A 47 -39.55 17.59 11.29
C SER A 47 -39.92 18.83 10.49
N THR A 48 -39.15 19.89 10.68
CA THR A 48 -39.12 21.08 9.81
C THR A 48 -38.74 20.64 8.40
N PRO A 49 -39.36 21.15 7.33
CA PRO A 49 -39.06 20.67 5.97
C PRO A 49 -37.69 21.15 5.54
N VAL A 50 -36.81 20.20 5.25
CA VAL A 50 -35.57 20.42 4.52
C VAL A 50 -35.89 21.00 3.15
N ALA A 51 -35.28 22.11 2.80
CA ALA A 51 -35.45 22.76 1.51
C ALA A 51 -34.88 21.86 0.41
N LYS A 52 -35.76 21.21 -0.32
CA LYS A 52 -35.43 20.40 -1.49
C LYS A 52 -35.16 21.35 -2.66
N VAL A 53 -33.92 21.52 -3.01
CA VAL A 53 -33.55 22.25 -4.24
C VAL A 53 -33.82 21.28 -5.40
N GLU A 54 -34.93 21.48 -6.10
CA GLU A 54 -35.21 20.75 -7.34
C GLU A 54 -34.35 21.32 -8.47
N THR A 55 -33.38 20.55 -8.95
CA THR A 55 -32.62 20.89 -10.15
C THR A 55 -33.44 20.55 -11.39
N LYS A 56 -33.61 21.55 -12.27
CA LYS A 56 -34.29 21.37 -13.55
C LYS A 56 -33.36 20.59 -14.51
N PRO A 57 -33.74 19.42 -15.01
CA PRO A 57 -32.87 18.65 -15.89
C PRO A 57 -32.69 19.38 -17.23
N SER A 58 -31.44 19.65 -17.60
CA SER A 58 -31.05 20.04 -18.95
C SER A 58 -30.52 18.78 -19.64
N SER A 59 -31.40 18.07 -20.33
CA SER A 59 -31.02 16.89 -21.10
C SER A 59 -30.64 17.29 -22.53
N THR A 60 -29.38 17.10 -22.90
CA THR A 60 -28.99 16.96 -24.31
C THR A 60 -28.98 15.48 -24.65
N SER A 61 -30.09 15.00 -25.20
CA SER A 61 -30.24 13.62 -25.66
C SER A 61 -29.76 13.50 -27.10
N GLU A 62 -28.72 12.73 -27.35
CA GLU A 62 -28.50 12.12 -28.65
C GLU A 62 -29.37 10.86 -28.77
N LYS A 63 -30.03 10.72 -29.91
CA LYS A 63 -31.07 9.74 -30.20
C LYS A 63 -30.61 8.29 -30.11
N GLY A 64 -30.99 7.62 -29.04
CA GLY A 64 -31.03 6.16 -28.91
C GLY A 64 -31.97 5.84 -27.77
N GLY A 65 -33.14 5.27 -28.04
CA GLY A 65 -34.29 5.21 -27.15
C GLY A 65 -34.09 4.38 -25.89
N SER A 66 -33.43 4.94 -24.87
CA SER A 66 -33.54 4.50 -23.48
C SER A 66 -33.98 5.68 -22.63
N ASP A 67 -34.93 5.45 -21.70
CA ASP A 67 -35.38 6.47 -20.72
C ASP A 67 -34.32 6.67 -19.60
N LEU A 68 -33.07 6.34 -19.85
CA LEU A 68 -31.97 6.43 -18.90
C LEU A 68 -31.76 7.89 -18.47
N ARG A 69 -31.87 8.15 -17.18
CA ARG A 69 -31.55 9.46 -16.58
C ARG A 69 -30.90 9.29 -15.22
N VAL A 70 -30.24 10.35 -14.77
CA VAL A 70 -29.63 10.46 -13.46
C VAL A 70 -30.37 11.54 -12.67
N ASP A 71 -30.93 11.14 -11.56
CA ASP A 71 -31.57 12.04 -10.58
C ASP A 71 -30.63 12.18 -9.39
N CYS A 72 -30.11 13.40 -9.14
CA CYS A 72 -29.18 13.68 -8.04
C CYS A 72 -29.78 14.69 -7.05
N SER A 73 -29.40 14.55 -5.77
CA SER A 73 -29.69 15.50 -4.71
C SER A 73 -28.40 15.86 -3.95
N LEU A 74 -28.27 17.12 -3.54
CA LEU A 74 -27.15 17.63 -2.76
C LEU A 74 -27.56 17.78 -1.30
N ASP A 75 -26.81 17.15 -0.40
CA ASP A 75 -26.87 17.38 1.05
C ASP A 75 -25.73 18.36 1.42
N THR A 76 -26.10 19.58 1.75
CA THR A 76 -25.14 20.66 2.08
C THR A 76 -24.58 20.54 3.50
N GLU A 77 -25.24 19.82 4.40
CA GLU A 77 -24.76 19.62 5.78
C GLU A 77 -23.70 18.51 5.83
N GLN A 78 -23.90 17.46 5.04
CA GLN A 78 -22.97 16.36 4.97
C GLN A 78 -21.94 16.49 3.83
N LEU A 79 -22.03 17.54 3.01
CA LEU A 79 -21.20 17.73 1.81
C LEU A 79 -21.26 16.50 0.88
N ARG A 80 -22.47 15.96 0.69
CA ARG A 80 -22.66 14.74 -0.12
C ARG A 80 -23.66 14.96 -1.25
N VAL A 81 -23.36 14.33 -2.37
CA VAL A 81 -24.30 14.17 -3.48
C VAL A 81 -24.77 12.74 -3.50
N TYR A 82 -26.09 12.57 -3.62
CA TYR A 82 -26.73 11.27 -3.79
C TYR A 82 -27.34 11.23 -5.18
N CYS A 83 -26.98 10.25 -5.98
CA CYS A 83 -27.49 10.06 -7.33
C CYS A 83 -28.19 8.71 -7.48
N GLN A 84 -29.24 8.67 -8.29
CA GLN A 84 -29.96 7.45 -8.63
C GLN A 84 -30.12 7.33 -10.14
N ALA A 85 -29.79 6.15 -10.67
CA ALA A 85 -30.11 5.79 -12.05
C ALA A 85 -31.59 5.46 -12.19
N VAL A 86 -32.23 6.05 -13.19
CA VAL A 86 -33.64 5.82 -13.49
C VAL A 86 -33.79 5.42 -14.96
N GLY A 87 -34.65 4.45 -15.23
CA GLY A 87 -34.93 4.00 -16.59
C GLY A 87 -33.89 3.05 -17.18
N TYR A 88 -32.91 2.59 -16.39
CA TYR A 88 -31.94 1.58 -16.83
C TYR A 88 -32.59 0.21 -17.04
N GLN A 89 -31.98 -0.63 -17.87
CA GLN A 89 -32.51 -1.95 -18.18
C GLN A 89 -32.03 -3.01 -17.16
N PRO A 90 -32.90 -3.94 -16.72
CA PRO A 90 -32.46 -5.03 -15.85
C PRO A 90 -31.32 -5.84 -16.46
N GLY A 91 -30.27 -6.06 -15.67
CA GLY A 91 -29.06 -6.79 -16.08
C GLY A 91 -28.06 -5.97 -16.90
N SER A 92 -28.24 -4.65 -17.01
CA SER A 92 -27.21 -3.75 -17.51
C SER A 92 -26.15 -3.50 -16.45
N TRP A 93 -24.92 -3.28 -16.90
CA TRP A 93 -23.84 -2.76 -16.09
C TRP A 93 -23.90 -1.23 -16.07
N LEU A 94 -23.77 -0.63 -14.90
CA LEU A 94 -23.85 0.81 -14.68
C LEU A 94 -22.50 1.36 -14.19
N ASN A 95 -21.96 2.33 -14.92
CA ASN A 95 -20.70 2.98 -14.58
C ASN A 95 -20.94 4.48 -14.32
N TRP A 96 -20.50 4.94 -13.16
CA TRP A 96 -20.67 6.31 -12.71
C TRP A 96 -19.37 7.09 -12.75
N THR A 97 -19.42 8.34 -13.21
CA THR A 97 -18.28 9.25 -13.18
C THR A 97 -18.74 10.65 -12.76
N SER A 98 -17.84 11.44 -12.15
CA SER A 98 -18.10 12.82 -11.74
C SER A 98 -16.88 13.71 -11.96
N THR A 99 -17.12 15.00 -12.20
CA THR A 99 -16.06 16.01 -12.22
C THR A 99 -15.62 16.45 -10.81
N ALA A 100 -16.40 16.13 -9.77
CA ALA A 100 -15.99 16.27 -8.38
C ALA A 100 -15.40 14.94 -7.88
N SER A 101 -14.33 14.99 -7.10
CA SER A 101 -13.65 13.80 -6.62
C SER A 101 -14.46 12.98 -5.61
N TRP A 102 -14.23 11.67 -5.60
CA TRP A 102 -14.67 10.63 -4.65
C TRP A 102 -16.13 10.18 -4.74
N ALA A 103 -16.28 9.06 -5.39
CA ALA A 103 -17.57 8.42 -5.58
C ALA A 103 -17.65 7.07 -4.87
N TYR A 104 -18.79 6.81 -4.24
CA TYR A 104 -19.20 5.50 -3.77
C TYR A 104 -20.59 5.20 -4.31
N GLY A 105 -20.80 4.00 -4.86
CA GLY A 105 -22.13 3.55 -5.24
C GLY A 105 -22.10 2.18 -5.87
N GLU A 106 -23.08 1.37 -5.53
CA GLU A 106 -23.31 0.09 -6.16
C GLU A 106 -24.58 0.14 -7.00
N GLY A 107 -24.49 -0.30 -8.24
CA GLY A 107 -25.64 -0.47 -9.12
C GLY A 107 -26.37 0.82 -9.42
N SER A 108 -27.68 0.88 -9.11
CA SER A 108 -28.54 2.00 -9.47
C SER A 108 -28.47 3.22 -8.55
N GLN A 109 -27.72 3.13 -7.46
CA GLN A 109 -27.54 4.23 -6.49
C GLN A 109 -26.08 4.58 -6.35
N TRP A 110 -25.78 5.86 -6.32
CA TRP A 110 -24.44 6.37 -6.24
C TRP A 110 -24.37 7.60 -5.36
N GLN A 111 -23.38 7.67 -4.48
CA GLN A 111 -23.13 8.82 -3.63
C GLN A 111 -21.66 9.20 -3.65
N PHE A 112 -21.36 10.48 -3.54
CA PHE A 112 -20.00 10.97 -3.41
C PHE A 112 -19.93 12.13 -2.44
N ILE A 113 -18.78 12.27 -1.80
CA ILE A 113 -18.46 13.37 -0.90
C ILE A 113 -17.85 14.47 -1.75
N ILE A 114 -18.30 15.69 -1.52
CA ILE A 114 -17.74 16.89 -2.15
C ILE A 114 -16.61 17.39 -1.28
N ASP A 115 -15.42 17.48 -1.85
CA ASP A 115 -14.29 18.14 -1.19
C ASP A 115 -14.44 19.64 -1.29
N ALA A 116 -14.58 20.31 -0.12
CA ALA A 116 -14.81 21.75 -0.05
C ALA A 116 -13.68 22.60 -0.66
N GLU A 117 -12.47 22.04 -0.81
CA GLU A 117 -11.32 22.74 -1.38
C GLU A 117 -11.25 22.63 -2.92
N LEU A 118 -11.99 21.70 -3.50
CA LEU A 118 -11.96 21.40 -4.95
C LEU A 118 -13.29 21.67 -5.67
N ILE A 119 -14.22 22.35 -5.02
CA ILE A 119 -15.57 22.55 -5.56
C ILE A 119 -15.58 23.56 -6.70
N ALA A 120 -15.89 23.09 -7.89
CA ALA A 120 -16.35 23.96 -8.97
C ALA A 120 -17.82 24.38 -8.70
N PRO A 121 -18.26 25.56 -9.16
CA PRO A 121 -19.66 26.00 -9.00
C PRO A 121 -20.69 25.05 -9.59
N THR A 122 -20.26 24.14 -10.45
CA THR A 122 -21.11 23.12 -11.07
C THR A 122 -20.33 21.83 -11.18
N THR A 123 -20.91 20.76 -10.64
CA THR A 123 -20.39 19.39 -10.75
C THR A 123 -21.19 18.60 -11.78
N GLN A 124 -20.51 17.94 -12.69
CA GLN A 124 -21.14 17.02 -13.64
C GLN A 124 -21.06 15.59 -13.13
N VAL A 125 -22.18 14.86 -13.24
CA VAL A 125 -22.27 13.43 -12.96
C VAL A 125 -22.73 12.73 -14.23
N SER A 126 -21.99 11.75 -14.65
CA SER A 126 -22.29 10.91 -15.84
C SER A 126 -22.53 9.48 -15.41
N LEU A 127 -23.54 8.88 -16.01
CA LEU A 127 -23.87 7.46 -15.90
C LEU A 127 -23.78 6.83 -17.27
N GLU A 128 -23.01 5.80 -17.39
CA GLU A 128 -22.95 4.93 -18.56
C GLU A 128 -23.65 3.61 -18.27
N GLU A 129 -24.65 3.28 -19.06
CA GLU A 129 -25.32 1.99 -19.04
C GLU A 129 -24.83 1.13 -20.20
N CYS A 130 -24.29 -0.05 -19.91
CA CYS A 130 -23.82 -1.00 -20.89
C CYS A 130 -24.57 -2.33 -20.82
N LYS A 131 -25.07 -2.81 -21.98
CA LYS A 131 -25.68 -4.11 -22.14
C LYS A 131 -25.20 -4.78 -23.43
N ALA A 132 -24.60 -5.94 -23.33
CA ALA A 132 -24.10 -6.71 -24.47
C ALA A 132 -23.24 -5.88 -25.45
N SER A 133 -22.29 -5.10 -24.96
CA SER A 133 -21.38 -4.24 -25.73
C SER A 133 -22.00 -2.98 -26.35
N ILE A 134 -23.24 -2.66 -26.02
CA ILE A 134 -23.89 -1.39 -26.38
C ILE A 134 -23.97 -0.54 -25.13
N CYS A 135 -23.34 0.63 -25.16
CA CYS A 135 -23.33 1.56 -24.03
C CYS A 135 -24.09 2.86 -24.39
N THR A 136 -24.82 3.38 -23.42
CA THR A 136 -25.51 4.66 -23.50
C THR A 136 -25.11 5.51 -22.30
N THR A 137 -24.65 6.74 -22.53
CA THR A 137 -24.24 7.66 -21.48
C THR A 137 -25.25 8.77 -21.31
N THR A 138 -25.56 9.08 -20.06
CA THR A 138 -26.34 10.28 -19.68
C THR A 138 -25.56 11.11 -18.68
N THR A 139 -25.67 12.43 -18.74
CA THR A 139 -24.96 13.34 -17.86
C THR A 139 -25.94 14.33 -17.25
N THR A 140 -25.82 14.58 -15.95
CA THR A 140 -26.53 15.62 -15.22
C THR A 140 -25.55 16.61 -14.61
N SER A 141 -26.00 17.87 -14.40
CA SER A 141 -25.20 18.90 -13.74
C SER A 141 -25.84 19.26 -12.42
N ILE A 142 -25.04 19.36 -11.38
CA ILE A 142 -25.46 19.74 -10.03
C ILE A 142 -24.87 21.11 -9.73
N ASP A 143 -25.72 22.03 -9.27
CA ASP A 143 -25.28 23.34 -8.77
C ASP A 143 -24.68 23.17 -7.37
N THR A 144 -23.38 23.32 -7.30
CA THR A 144 -22.60 23.24 -6.06
C THR A 144 -22.12 24.59 -5.58
N SER A 145 -22.63 25.68 -6.18
CA SER A 145 -22.24 27.05 -5.86
C SER A 145 -22.48 27.45 -4.40
N ALA A 146 -23.48 26.83 -3.75
CA ALA A 146 -23.78 27.05 -2.32
C ALA A 146 -22.69 26.52 -1.37
N LEU A 147 -21.80 25.65 -1.87
CA LEU A 147 -20.73 25.03 -1.10
C LEU A 147 -19.38 25.75 -1.31
N VAL A 148 -19.28 26.62 -2.30
CA VAL A 148 -18.06 27.39 -2.57
C VAL A 148 -17.89 28.45 -1.48
N PRO A 149 -16.76 28.50 -0.76
CA PRO A 149 -16.53 29.53 0.27
C PRO A 149 -16.63 30.96 -0.29
N GLU A 150 -17.28 31.88 0.44
CA GLU A 150 -17.43 33.29 0.05
C GLU A 150 -16.13 34.11 0.17
N ASP A 151 -14.95 33.52 0.37
CA ASP A 151 -13.69 34.25 0.50
C ASP A 151 -13.22 34.78 -0.86
N PRO A 152 -13.14 36.11 -1.05
CA PRO A 152 -12.75 36.72 -2.33
C PRO A 152 -11.28 36.48 -2.72
N THR A 153 -10.44 35.94 -1.86
CA THR A 153 -9.03 35.62 -2.16
C THR A 153 -8.86 34.39 -3.04
N TYR A 154 -9.88 33.54 -3.16
CA TYR A 154 -9.86 32.31 -3.98
C TYR A 154 -10.18 32.55 -5.47
N ARG A 155 -10.60 33.73 -5.88
CA ARG A 155 -11.03 34.01 -7.26
C ARG A 155 -9.96 34.45 -8.24
N THR A 156 -8.66 34.45 -7.87
CA THR A 156 -7.59 34.92 -8.76
C THR A 156 -6.41 33.97 -8.82
N ALA A 157 -6.61 32.79 -9.36
CA ALA A 157 -5.52 31.93 -9.84
C ALA A 157 -5.88 31.25 -11.17
N SER A 158 -6.10 32.06 -12.19
CA SER A 158 -5.94 31.58 -13.57
C SER A 158 -4.48 31.84 -13.96
N PRO A 159 -3.64 30.86 -14.25
CA PRO A 159 -2.25 31.11 -14.62
C PRO A 159 -2.18 31.63 -16.05
N ALA A 160 -1.79 32.90 -16.18
CA ALA A 160 -1.28 33.41 -17.45
C ALA A 160 0.13 32.84 -17.67
N PRO A 161 0.55 32.60 -18.92
CA PRO A 161 1.84 31.97 -19.22
C PRO A 161 2.99 32.92 -18.88
N SER A 162 3.77 32.54 -17.87
CA SER A 162 4.97 33.26 -17.48
C SER A 162 6.12 32.93 -18.44
N LYS A 163 6.62 33.96 -19.10
CA LYS A 163 7.86 33.89 -19.90
C LYS A 163 9.05 33.72 -18.96
N THR A 164 9.79 32.65 -19.15
CA THR A 164 11.06 32.35 -18.46
C THR A 164 12.15 33.33 -18.90
N PRO A 165 12.90 33.96 -17.98
CA PRO A 165 14.16 34.56 -18.30
C PRO A 165 15.27 33.49 -18.26
N ALA A 166 16.06 33.45 -19.32
CA ALA A 166 17.24 32.61 -19.44
C ALA A 166 18.27 32.96 -18.35
N LYS A 167 18.76 31.95 -17.64
CA LYS A 167 19.91 32.06 -16.73
C LYS A 167 21.20 31.81 -17.52
N GLU A 168 22.09 32.77 -17.48
CA GLU A 168 23.47 32.68 -17.99
C GLU A 168 24.30 31.66 -17.20
N PRO A 169 25.29 31.00 -17.84
CA PRO A 169 26.10 29.98 -17.19
C PRO A 169 27.19 30.63 -16.28
N ILE A 170 27.25 30.13 -15.07
CA ILE A 170 28.31 30.47 -14.12
C ILE A 170 29.58 29.74 -14.53
N ARG A 171 30.64 30.53 -14.80
CA ARG A 171 32.00 30.10 -15.09
C ARG A 171 32.65 29.58 -13.82
N VAL A 172 33.04 28.32 -13.76
CA VAL A 172 33.90 27.76 -12.72
C VAL A 172 35.35 27.99 -13.10
N SER A 173 36.09 28.57 -12.18
CA SER A 173 37.52 28.85 -12.29
C SER A 173 38.34 27.65 -11.80
N GLU A 174 39.32 27.25 -12.57
CA GLU A 174 40.21 26.11 -12.30
C GLU A 174 41.36 26.45 -11.33
N THR A 175 41.72 25.42 -10.52
CA THR A 175 43.02 24.88 -10.12
C THR A 175 43.77 25.53 -8.94
N PRO A 176 44.73 24.84 -8.24
CA PRO A 176 45.42 23.57 -8.53
C PRO A 176 45.64 22.55 -7.38
N SER A 177 45.74 21.30 -7.77
CA SER A 177 46.69 20.24 -7.42
C SER A 177 47.41 20.17 -6.06
N SER A 178 47.19 19.04 -5.36
CA SER A 178 48.30 18.23 -4.79
C SER A 178 47.79 16.83 -4.39
N SER A 179 48.38 15.79 -4.95
CA SER A 179 48.32 14.37 -4.55
C SER A 179 49.40 14.05 -3.52
N PRO A 180 49.55 12.83 -3.01
CA PRO A 180 48.60 11.73 -2.76
C PRO A 180 48.65 11.25 -1.30
N ASP A 181 47.60 10.57 -0.85
CA ASP A 181 47.81 9.57 0.21
C ASP A 181 46.87 8.37 -0.05
N GLU A 182 47.45 7.21 -0.06
CA GLU A 182 46.81 5.93 -0.33
C GLU A 182 45.90 5.52 0.84
N SER A 183 44.66 5.23 0.57
CA SER A 183 43.77 4.47 1.44
C SER A 183 43.31 3.19 0.74
N PRO A 184 43.06 2.10 1.48
CA PRO A 184 43.03 0.75 0.91
C PRO A 184 41.72 0.47 0.17
N GLY A 185 41.89 -0.29 -0.89
CA GLY A 185 41.01 -0.76 -1.90
C GLY A 185 39.53 -0.95 -1.57
N ASN A 186 38.71 -0.18 -2.27
CA ASN A 186 37.34 -0.58 -2.59
C ASN A 186 37.40 -1.82 -3.49
N THR A 187 36.86 -2.91 -3.01
CA THR A 187 36.52 -4.06 -3.84
C THR A 187 35.48 -3.58 -4.85
N PRO A 188 35.63 -3.82 -6.15
CA PRO A 188 34.61 -3.44 -7.12
C PRO A 188 33.33 -4.22 -6.80
N THR A 189 32.23 -3.52 -6.53
CA THR A 189 30.89 -4.07 -6.65
C THR A 189 30.79 -4.66 -8.05
N GLU A 190 30.48 -5.96 -8.18
CA GLU A 190 30.19 -6.56 -9.48
C GLU A 190 29.10 -5.72 -10.14
N GLU A 191 29.42 -5.06 -11.25
CA GLU A 191 28.45 -4.35 -12.08
C GLU A 191 27.41 -5.38 -12.53
N VAL A 192 26.20 -5.27 -12.03
CA VAL A 192 25.07 -6.07 -12.49
C VAL A 192 24.72 -5.58 -13.89
N GLU A 193 25.19 -6.28 -14.94
CA GLU A 193 24.81 -5.97 -16.31
C GLU A 193 23.33 -6.30 -16.54
N PHE A 194 22.49 -5.29 -16.75
CA PHE A 194 21.10 -5.44 -17.17
C PHE A 194 21.01 -5.46 -18.69
N PRO A 195 20.60 -6.59 -19.31
CA PRO A 195 20.55 -6.72 -20.77
C PRO A 195 19.63 -5.67 -21.39
N GLY A 196 20.16 -4.94 -22.36
CA GLY A 196 19.39 -3.99 -23.16
C GLY A 196 19.18 -2.59 -22.57
N CYS A 197 19.63 -2.33 -21.34
CA CYS A 197 19.61 -0.99 -20.75
C CYS A 197 20.57 -0.01 -21.46
N LYS A 198 20.33 1.29 -21.32
CA LYS A 198 21.17 2.34 -21.88
C LYS A 198 21.30 3.51 -20.93
N GLY A 199 22.54 3.98 -20.76
CA GLY A 199 22.84 5.15 -19.93
C GLY A 199 22.69 4.84 -18.44
N THR A 200 22.95 5.85 -17.62
CA THR A 200 22.86 5.84 -16.15
C THR A 200 22.07 7.05 -15.66
N GLY A 201 21.83 7.14 -14.36
CA GLY A 201 21.07 8.22 -13.76
C GLY A 201 19.56 8.06 -13.90
N THR A 202 18.83 9.01 -13.36
CA THR A 202 17.38 9.00 -13.27
C THR A 202 16.70 9.56 -14.52
N ILE A 203 15.40 9.28 -14.67
CA ILE A 203 14.54 9.89 -15.69
C ILE A 203 13.30 10.50 -15.04
N GLU A 204 12.61 11.37 -15.74
CA GLU A 204 11.25 11.78 -15.39
C GLU A 204 10.28 10.74 -15.96
N PHE A 205 9.30 10.30 -15.14
CA PHE A 205 8.22 9.43 -15.57
C PHE A 205 7.14 10.24 -16.29
N ASP A 206 6.43 9.62 -17.21
CA ASP A 206 5.40 10.32 -17.99
C ASP A 206 4.02 10.24 -17.33
N GLN A 207 3.72 9.15 -16.60
CA GLN A 207 2.38 8.86 -16.11
C GLN A 207 2.35 7.89 -14.92
N SER A 208 1.18 7.80 -14.27
CA SER A 208 0.86 6.80 -13.25
C SER A 208 0.79 5.38 -13.83
N PRO A 209 1.12 4.32 -13.05
CA PRO A 209 0.98 2.92 -13.47
C PRO A 209 -0.47 2.49 -13.66
N MET A 210 -1.44 3.16 -13.04
CA MET A 210 -2.87 2.96 -13.21
C MET A 210 -3.54 4.27 -13.54
N ARG A 211 -4.71 4.22 -14.18
CA ARG A 211 -5.52 5.43 -14.36
C ARG A 211 -5.96 5.94 -12.98
N TYR A 212 -6.13 7.24 -12.88
CA TYR A 212 -6.52 7.86 -11.62
C TYR A 212 -7.84 7.32 -11.07
N GLU A 213 -8.81 7.06 -11.92
CA GLU A 213 -10.11 6.49 -11.59
C GLU A 213 -10.08 5.00 -11.20
N ASP A 214 -8.99 4.29 -11.50
CA ASP A 214 -8.89 2.83 -11.33
C ASP A 214 -8.34 2.41 -9.95
N PHE A 215 -7.83 3.36 -9.13
CA PHE A 215 -7.36 3.06 -7.79
C PHE A 215 -7.87 4.06 -6.74
N ALA A 216 -8.10 3.56 -5.54
CA ALA A 216 -8.68 4.34 -4.43
C ALA A 216 -7.62 5.00 -3.55
N ALA A 217 -6.51 4.32 -3.30
CA ALA A 217 -5.48 4.77 -2.37
C ALA A 217 -4.10 4.22 -2.74
N ILE A 218 -3.06 4.90 -2.27
CA ILE A 218 -1.67 4.44 -2.30
C ILE A 218 -1.21 4.23 -0.86
N GLU A 219 -0.87 2.98 -0.52
CA GLU A 219 -0.17 2.64 0.72
C GLU A 219 1.32 2.97 0.54
N PRO A 220 1.95 3.77 1.41
CA PRO A 220 3.35 4.15 1.26
C PRO A 220 4.31 3.01 1.62
N TYR A 221 5.59 3.19 1.35
CA TYR A 221 6.68 2.32 1.82
C TYR A 221 6.66 2.17 3.35
N GLY A 222 7.16 1.04 3.82
CA GLY A 222 7.35 0.81 5.25
C GLY A 222 6.20 0.08 5.95
N LEU A 223 5.18 -0.38 5.21
CA LEU A 223 4.12 -1.23 5.77
C LEU A 223 4.76 -2.50 6.39
N LEU A 224 4.22 -2.93 7.53
CA LEU A 224 4.49 -4.21 8.17
C LEU A 224 3.24 -5.07 8.04
N ALA A 225 3.31 -6.21 7.37
CA ALA A 225 2.14 -7.05 7.13
C ALA A 225 2.49 -8.53 6.93
N GLY A 226 1.86 -9.42 7.68
CA GLY A 226 2.07 -10.87 7.55
C GLY A 226 3.55 -11.25 7.66
N ALA A 227 4.07 -11.97 6.67
CA ALA A 227 5.47 -12.38 6.59
C ALA A 227 6.45 -11.22 6.26
N HIS A 228 5.96 -10.04 5.95
CA HIS A 228 6.78 -8.83 5.84
C HIS A 228 7.01 -8.23 7.24
N VAL A 229 7.95 -8.81 7.96
CA VAL A 229 8.30 -8.44 9.34
C VAL A 229 9.11 -7.14 9.39
N THR A 230 9.96 -6.90 8.41
CA THR A 230 10.67 -5.63 8.23
C THR A 230 9.93 -4.73 7.24
N PRO A 231 10.13 -3.41 7.27
CA PRO A 231 9.46 -2.45 6.40
C PRO A 231 9.52 -2.81 4.92
N ILE A 232 8.35 -2.79 4.28
CA ILE A 232 8.16 -3.14 2.87
C ILE A 232 8.72 -2.04 1.96
N ASP A 233 9.47 -2.43 0.93
CA ASP A 233 10.18 -1.59 -0.04
C ASP A 233 9.37 -1.24 -1.29
N HIS A 234 8.07 -1.41 -1.25
CA HIS A 234 7.16 -1.04 -2.34
C HIS A 234 5.86 -0.45 -1.80
N MET A 235 5.22 0.34 -2.65
CA MET A 235 3.91 0.91 -2.42
C MET A 235 2.83 -0.03 -2.91
N TYR A 236 1.61 0.12 -2.40
CA TYR A 236 0.46 -0.61 -2.90
C TYR A 236 -0.57 0.35 -3.49
N PHE A 237 -0.87 0.19 -4.77
CA PHE A 237 -2.02 0.83 -5.39
C PHE A 237 -3.25 -0.05 -5.13
N THR A 238 -4.17 0.43 -4.33
CA THR A 238 -5.41 -0.28 -4.03
C THR A 238 -6.41 -0.01 -5.15
N PRO A 239 -6.87 -1.03 -5.91
CA PRO A 239 -7.91 -0.84 -6.92
C PRO A 239 -9.18 -0.20 -6.35
N MET A 240 -9.87 0.59 -7.18
CA MET A 240 -11.11 1.27 -6.78
C MET A 240 -12.15 0.28 -6.27
N ASP A 241 -12.29 -0.86 -6.92
CA ASP A 241 -13.17 -1.94 -6.52
C ASP A 241 -12.46 -3.30 -6.64
N ARG A 242 -12.15 -3.90 -5.49
CA ARG A 242 -11.55 -5.24 -5.43
C ARG A 242 -12.54 -6.37 -5.75
N SER A 243 -13.84 -6.12 -5.66
CA SER A 243 -14.87 -7.12 -5.89
C SER A 243 -15.01 -7.50 -7.36
N LEU A 244 -14.54 -6.67 -8.28
CA LEU A 244 -14.53 -6.93 -9.73
C LEU A 244 -13.64 -8.13 -10.10
N GLY A 245 -12.73 -8.55 -9.21
CA GLY A 245 -11.89 -9.72 -9.41
C GLY A 245 -10.70 -9.46 -10.33
N ARG A 246 -10.16 -10.55 -10.88
CA ARG A 246 -8.92 -10.52 -11.71
C ARG A 246 -9.14 -9.75 -13.01
N ASP A 247 -8.05 -9.15 -13.48
CA ASP A 247 -7.91 -8.55 -14.82
C ASP A 247 -8.86 -7.35 -15.09
N SER A 248 -9.39 -6.71 -14.03
CA SER A 248 -10.37 -5.63 -14.16
C SER A 248 -9.74 -4.30 -14.55
N TYR A 249 -8.49 -4.02 -14.10
CA TYR A 249 -7.84 -2.74 -14.29
C TYR A 249 -6.56 -2.88 -15.09
N GLU A 250 -6.29 -1.94 -15.99
CA GLU A 250 -5.06 -1.90 -16.78
C GLU A 250 -3.89 -1.38 -15.96
N VAL A 251 -2.73 -2.03 -16.13
CA VAL A 251 -1.44 -1.55 -15.65
C VAL A 251 -0.61 -1.11 -16.84
N ARG A 252 -0.03 0.08 -16.74
CA ARG A 252 0.69 0.76 -17.81
C ARG A 252 2.13 1.03 -17.42
N ALA A 253 3.02 0.96 -18.39
CA ALA A 253 4.39 1.42 -18.24
C ALA A 253 4.40 2.93 -17.95
N ILE A 254 5.15 3.34 -16.91
CA ILE A 254 5.21 4.73 -16.44
C ILE A 254 6.15 5.60 -17.28
N ALA A 255 7.07 4.96 -18.01
CA ALA A 255 8.02 5.60 -18.93
C ALA A 255 8.53 4.59 -19.96
N ASP A 256 9.29 5.06 -20.96
CA ASP A 256 10.06 4.20 -21.87
C ASP A 256 11.08 3.39 -21.08
N GLY A 257 11.38 2.18 -21.53
CA GLY A 257 12.38 1.32 -20.89
C GLY A 257 12.45 -0.07 -21.52
N VAL A 258 13.11 -0.96 -20.80
CA VAL A 258 13.22 -2.38 -21.15
C VAL A 258 12.65 -3.21 -19.99
N LEU A 259 11.64 -4.03 -20.25
CA LEU A 259 11.20 -5.06 -19.32
C LEU A 259 12.29 -6.15 -19.31
N TRP A 260 13.22 -6.04 -18.35
CA TRP A 260 14.39 -6.91 -18.29
C TRP A 260 14.16 -8.16 -17.42
N GLU A 261 13.25 -8.09 -16.43
CA GLU A 261 12.83 -9.24 -15.65
C GLU A 261 11.32 -9.42 -15.74
N LEU A 262 10.91 -10.64 -16.07
CA LEU A 262 9.53 -11.07 -16.07
C LEU A 262 9.44 -12.46 -15.42
N SER A 263 8.83 -12.51 -14.24
CA SER A 263 8.77 -13.70 -13.40
C SER A 263 7.35 -14.11 -13.10
N PRO A 264 6.95 -15.38 -13.43
CA PRO A 264 5.67 -15.92 -13.01
C PRO A 264 5.71 -16.25 -11.51
N ARG A 265 4.64 -15.94 -10.82
CA ARG A 265 4.36 -16.41 -9.46
C ARG A 265 3.24 -17.43 -9.48
N ASP A 266 3.52 -18.65 -9.04
CA ASP A 266 2.49 -19.65 -8.80
C ASP A 266 1.95 -19.43 -7.38
N VAL A 267 0.74 -18.87 -7.28
CA VAL A 267 0.05 -18.65 -6.00
C VAL A 267 -0.80 -19.88 -5.72
N HIS A 268 -0.65 -20.45 -4.53
CA HIS A 268 -1.50 -21.54 -4.04
C HIS A 268 -2.61 -20.97 -3.15
N THR A 269 -3.80 -21.56 -3.23
CA THR A 269 -4.85 -21.27 -2.24
C THR A 269 -4.50 -21.95 -0.91
N ASP A 270 -5.11 -21.48 0.19
CA ASP A 270 -5.00 -22.13 1.50
C ASP A 270 -5.49 -23.60 1.48
N THR A 271 -6.24 -23.98 0.44
CA THR A 271 -6.72 -25.36 0.18
C THR A 271 -5.75 -26.18 -0.69
N GLY A 272 -4.61 -25.60 -1.11
CA GLY A 272 -3.61 -26.26 -1.96
C GLY A 272 -3.96 -26.30 -3.45
N GLU A 273 -5.10 -25.75 -3.88
CA GLU A 273 -5.41 -25.61 -5.29
C GLU A 273 -4.51 -24.55 -5.93
N LYS A 274 -3.97 -24.83 -7.14
CA LYS A 274 -3.22 -23.82 -7.90
C LYS A 274 -4.12 -22.63 -8.21
N LYS A 275 -3.84 -21.49 -7.58
CA LYS A 275 -4.35 -20.21 -8.06
C LYS A 275 -3.83 -19.95 -9.48
N LYS A 276 -4.56 -19.13 -10.21
CA LYS A 276 -4.08 -18.59 -11.47
C LYS A 276 -2.78 -17.84 -11.22
N ARG A 277 -1.84 -17.98 -12.15
CA ARG A 277 -0.52 -17.34 -12.13
C ARG A 277 -0.63 -15.84 -11.98
N GLU A 278 0.28 -15.27 -11.20
CA GLU A 278 0.53 -13.84 -11.07
C GLU A 278 1.92 -13.52 -11.64
N TRP A 279 2.20 -12.24 -11.87
CA TRP A 279 3.40 -11.84 -12.56
C TRP A 279 4.10 -10.69 -11.86
N ARG A 280 5.43 -10.77 -11.86
CA ARG A 280 6.35 -9.71 -11.46
C ARG A 280 7.07 -9.18 -12.67
N MET A 281 7.21 -7.85 -12.76
CA MET A 281 7.90 -7.12 -13.80
C MET A 281 8.91 -6.15 -13.22
N VAL A 282 10.12 -6.12 -13.78
CA VAL A 282 11.10 -5.06 -13.49
C VAL A 282 11.52 -4.40 -14.79
N PHE A 283 11.44 -3.08 -14.82
CA PHE A 283 11.75 -2.25 -15.98
C PHE A 283 13.04 -1.48 -15.72
N ALA A 284 14.02 -1.62 -16.61
CA ALA A 284 15.19 -0.75 -16.65
C ALA A 284 14.88 0.46 -17.54
N HIS A 285 14.78 1.63 -16.95
CA HIS A 285 14.66 2.91 -17.66
C HIS A 285 16.02 3.43 -18.09
N THR A 286 17.00 3.29 -17.20
CA THR A 286 18.43 3.35 -17.48
C THR A 286 19.10 2.11 -16.86
N CYS A 287 20.42 1.97 -16.96
CA CYS A 287 21.12 0.85 -16.32
C CYS A 287 21.18 0.97 -14.79
N THR A 288 20.91 2.15 -14.25
CA THR A 288 20.94 2.39 -12.80
C THR A 288 19.59 2.81 -12.21
N PHE A 289 18.55 3.01 -13.03
CA PHE A 289 17.25 3.49 -12.59
C PHE A 289 16.12 2.59 -13.06
N HIS A 290 15.45 1.92 -12.13
CA HIS A 290 14.46 0.88 -12.41
C HIS A 290 13.13 1.16 -11.73
N SER A 291 12.06 0.63 -12.31
CA SER A 291 10.76 0.49 -11.66
C SER A 291 10.29 -0.96 -11.63
N TYR A 292 9.36 -1.23 -10.75
CA TYR A 292 8.92 -2.57 -10.42
C TYR A 292 7.41 -2.61 -10.26
N PHE A 293 6.78 -3.64 -10.85
CA PHE A 293 5.39 -4.00 -10.63
C PHE A 293 5.31 -5.46 -10.18
N ASP A 294 4.44 -5.76 -9.22
CA ASP A 294 4.15 -7.13 -8.83
C ASP A 294 2.65 -7.36 -8.64
N LEU A 295 2.29 -8.63 -8.49
CA LEU A 295 0.94 -9.12 -8.32
C LEU A 295 0.02 -8.88 -9.53
N LEU A 296 0.58 -8.63 -10.74
CA LEU A 296 -0.25 -8.53 -11.93
C LEU A 296 -0.98 -9.86 -12.15
N THR A 297 -2.28 -9.76 -12.41
CA THR A 297 -3.15 -10.94 -12.58
C THR A 297 -3.10 -11.51 -13.99
N SER A 298 -2.73 -10.70 -14.99
CA SER A 298 -2.42 -11.13 -16.35
C SER A 298 -1.43 -10.20 -17.03
N LEU A 299 -0.75 -10.72 -18.06
CA LEU A 299 0.10 -9.95 -18.95
C LEU A 299 -0.71 -9.39 -20.13
N ALA A 300 -0.23 -8.30 -20.74
CA ALA A 300 -0.68 -7.90 -22.06
C ALA A 300 -0.37 -9.01 -23.08
N PRO A 301 -1.24 -9.23 -24.10
CA PRO A 301 -1.09 -10.37 -25.01
C PRO A 301 0.22 -10.39 -25.79
N ASP A 302 0.74 -9.23 -26.19
CA ASP A 302 2.01 -9.06 -26.89
C ASP A 302 3.20 -9.44 -25.99
N ILE A 303 3.19 -9.01 -24.72
CA ILE A 303 4.22 -9.35 -23.73
C ILE A 303 4.17 -10.85 -23.40
N LEU A 304 2.98 -11.42 -23.26
CA LEU A 304 2.82 -12.85 -23.03
C LEU A 304 3.37 -13.69 -24.20
N ALA A 305 3.06 -13.30 -25.43
CA ALA A 305 3.55 -13.99 -26.62
C ALA A 305 5.08 -13.94 -26.73
N GLU A 306 5.70 -12.79 -26.52
CA GLU A 306 7.16 -12.62 -26.50
C GLU A 306 7.81 -13.47 -25.40
N TRP A 307 7.21 -13.47 -24.21
CA TRP A 307 7.71 -14.29 -23.09
C TRP A 307 7.61 -15.79 -23.37
N GLU A 308 6.52 -16.25 -24.00
CA GLU A 308 6.34 -17.66 -24.37
C GLU A 308 7.31 -18.10 -25.48
N GLU A 309 7.60 -17.23 -26.45
CA GLU A 309 8.59 -17.50 -27.51
C GLU A 309 10.01 -17.60 -26.93
N THR A 310 10.39 -16.67 -26.08
CA THR A 310 11.76 -16.56 -25.54
C THR A 310 12.06 -17.53 -24.42
N ARG A 311 11.04 -17.97 -23.65
CA ARG A 311 11.24 -18.89 -22.52
C ARG A 311 11.80 -20.25 -22.94
N GLY A 312 11.59 -20.67 -24.20
CA GLY A 312 12.19 -21.87 -24.80
C GLY A 312 13.69 -21.75 -25.08
N ASN A 313 14.19 -20.52 -25.21
CA ASN A 313 15.56 -20.17 -25.62
C ASN A 313 16.41 -19.56 -24.51
N ARG A 314 16.19 -19.94 -23.26
CA ARG A 314 16.95 -19.41 -22.09
C ARG A 314 18.47 -19.52 -22.22
N ASN A 315 18.98 -20.37 -23.12
CA ASN A 315 20.41 -20.52 -23.37
C ASN A 315 21.01 -19.45 -24.31
N GLU A 316 20.18 -18.64 -24.96
CA GLU A 316 20.64 -17.58 -25.89
C GLU A 316 20.64 -16.17 -25.25
N GLY A 317 20.35 -16.07 -23.96
CA GLY A 317 20.34 -14.80 -23.22
C GLY A 317 19.04 -14.01 -23.41
N TRP A 318 18.30 -13.83 -22.34
CA TRP A 318 17.18 -12.90 -22.28
C TRP A 318 17.66 -11.47 -22.57
N LYS A 319 17.11 -10.83 -23.59
CA LYS A 319 17.49 -9.47 -24.03
C LYS A 319 16.55 -8.40 -23.48
N GLY A 320 15.51 -8.80 -22.74
CA GLY A 320 14.43 -7.91 -22.33
C GLY A 320 13.49 -7.52 -23.47
N ILE A 321 12.32 -7.00 -23.14
CA ILE A 321 11.30 -6.51 -24.07
C ILE A 321 11.30 -4.99 -24.04
N PRO A 322 11.56 -4.29 -25.18
CA PRO A 322 11.40 -2.83 -25.23
C PRO A 322 9.95 -2.43 -24.95
N ILE A 323 9.75 -1.51 -24.02
CA ILE A 323 8.45 -1.02 -23.59
C ILE A 323 8.35 0.49 -23.84
N LYS A 324 7.17 0.95 -24.23
CA LYS A 324 6.87 2.36 -24.41
C LYS A 324 6.03 2.90 -23.26
N SER A 325 6.29 4.14 -22.89
CA SER A 325 5.44 4.89 -21.98
C SER A 325 3.96 4.80 -22.38
N GLY A 326 3.08 4.51 -21.44
CA GLY A 326 1.65 4.34 -21.67
C GLY A 326 1.22 2.99 -22.24
N GLN A 327 2.15 2.14 -22.66
CA GLN A 327 1.81 0.78 -23.09
C GLN A 327 1.15 0.02 -21.95
N VAL A 328 0.01 -0.63 -22.22
CA VAL A 328 -0.57 -1.58 -21.28
C VAL A 328 0.35 -2.78 -21.18
N VAL A 329 0.89 -3.04 -20.00
CA VAL A 329 1.82 -4.15 -19.75
C VAL A 329 1.14 -5.36 -19.13
N GLY A 330 -0.02 -5.15 -18.50
CA GLY A 330 -0.80 -6.20 -17.88
C GLY A 330 -2.06 -5.66 -17.25
N ARG A 331 -2.68 -6.49 -16.40
CA ARG A 331 -3.89 -6.14 -15.67
C ARG A 331 -3.80 -6.60 -14.23
N ILE A 332 -4.59 -5.96 -13.37
CA ILE A 332 -4.75 -6.31 -11.97
C ILE A 332 -6.23 -6.28 -11.58
N GLY A 333 -6.56 -6.94 -10.48
CA GLY A 333 -7.89 -6.90 -9.87
C GLY A 333 -8.04 -7.97 -8.79
N GLY A 334 -8.90 -7.68 -7.79
CA GLY A 334 -9.05 -8.50 -6.61
C GLY A 334 -7.95 -8.32 -5.55
N GLN A 335 -6.85 -7.68 -5.90
CA GLN A 335 -5.69 -7.41 -5.03
C GLN A 335 -5.03 -6.09 -5.41
N THR A 336 -4.02 -5.64 -4.66
CA THR A 336 -3.23 -4.43 -4.91
C THR A 336 -2.22 -4.64 -6.04
N LEU A 337 -1.80 -3.54 -6.68
CA LEU A 337 -0.59 -3.49 -7.49
C LEU A 337 0.56 -3.05 -6.59
N ASP A 338 1.62 -3.86 -6.53
CA ASP A 338 2.86 -3.45 -5.88
C ASP A 338 3.67 -2.60 -6.84
N PHE A 339 4.22 -1.50 -6.33
CA PHE A 339 4.99 -0.54 -7.10
C PHE A 339 6.21 -0.06 -6.32
N GLY A 340 7.38 -0.14 -6.93
CA GLY A 340 8.62 0.37 -6.37
C GLY A 340 9.50 1.03 -7.42
N VAL A 341 10.42 1.89 -6.96
CA VAL A 341 11.44 2.54 -7.78
C VAL A 341 12.79 2.40 -7.10
N TYR A 342 13.80 2.02 -7.87
CA TYR A 342 15.15 1.78 -7.41
C TYR A 342 16.14 2.64 -8.20
N ASP A 343 16.99 3.34 -7.47
CA ASP A 343 18.13 4.09 -8.00
C ASP A 343 19.43 3.48 -7.48
N TYR A 344 20.09 2.67 -8.31
CA TYR A 344 21.33 1.98 -7.93
C TYR A 344 22.54 2.90 -7.72
N GLU A 345 22.39 4.19 -8.01
CA GLU A 345 23.40 5.21 -7.67
C GLU A 345 23.24 5.73 -6.23
N ILE A 346 22.15 5.34 -5.53
CA ILE A 346 21.83 5.73 -4.16
C ILE A 346 21.86 4.49 -3.27
N VAL A 347 22.48 4.59 -2.10
CA VAL A 347 22.34 3.63 -0.99
C VAL A 347 21.68 4.36 0.16
N LEU A 348 20.61 3.78 0.71
CA LEU A 348 19.87 4.37 1.82
C LEU A 348 20.72 4.40 3.10
N ASP A 349 20.87 5.59 3.68
CA ASP A 349 21.75 5.85 4.84
C ASP A 349 21.25 5.20 6.15
N GLY A 350 19.97 4.88 6.23
CA GLY A 350 19.35 4.32 7.44
C GLY A 350 19.41 2.79 7.51
N PHE A 351 20.16 2.12 6.63
CA PHE A 351 20.62 0.74 6.81
C PHE A 351 22.07 0.75 7.28
N ILE A 352 22.32 0.38 8.55
CA ILE A 352 23.68 0.40 9.10
C ILE A 352 24.60 -0.58 8.39
N PHE A 353 24.06 -1.73 7.99
CA PHE A 353 24.77 -2.76 7.22
C PHE A 353 23.99 -3.10 5.96
N PRO A 354 24.21 -2.35 4.87
CA PRO A 354 23.58 -2.62 3.58
C PRO A 354 23.82 -4.05 3.08
N GLU A 355 24.99 -4.65 3.36
CA GLU A 355 25.37 -6.01 3.01
C GLU A 355 24.48 -7.08 3.65
N HIS A 356 23.78 -6.80 4.72
CA HIS A 356 22.82 -7.73 5.32
C HIS A 356 21.60 -7.99 4.42
N TYR A 357 21.40 -7.18 3.38
CA TYR A 357 20.31 -7.25 2.41
C TYR A 357 20.71 -7.84 1.06
N ASP A 358 21.89 -8.47 0.94
CA ASP A 358 22.41 -9.05 -0.32
C ASP A 358 21.45 -10.04 -1.00
N SER A 359 20.54 -10.65 -0.25
CA SER A 359 19.51 -11.54 -0.83
C SER A 359 18.41 -10.78 -1.57
N GLU A 360 18.20 -9.49 -1.28
CA GLU A 360 17.31 -8.56 -1.97
C GLU A 360 18.03 -7.21 -2.16
N PRO A 361 19.07 -7.15 -3.02
CA PRO A 361 19.97 -6.01 -3.09
C PRO A 361 19.29 -4.70 -3.54
N TRP A 362 18.18 -4.79 -4.26
CA TRP A 362 17.41 -3.59 -4.65
C TRP A 362 16.83 -2.83 -3.45
N LYS A 363 16.61 -3.49 -2.31
CA LYS A 363 15.99 -2.89 -1.12
C LYS A 363 16.76 -1.66 -0.61
N ILE A 364 18.08 -1.73 -0.58
CA ILE A 364 18.92 -0.62 -0.13
C ILE A 364 18.99 0.56 -1.12
N HIS A 365 18.44 0.37 -2.33
CA HIS A 365 18.38 1.35 -3.42
C HIS A 365 16.97 1.91 -3.65
N THR A 366 16.02 1.59 -2.77
CA THR A 366 14.62 2.05 -2.87
C THR A 366 14.54 3.56 -2.68
N VAL A 367 13.94 4.27 -3.63
CA VAL A 367 13.82 5.73 -3.58
C VAL A 367 12.36 6.19 -3.61
N ASP A 368 12.11 7.40 -3.09
CA ASP A 368 10.81 8.07 -3.23
C ASP A 368 10.46 8.25 -4.71
N PRO A 369 9.36 7.66 -5.23
CA PRO A 369 9.01 7.78 -6.64
C PRO A 369 8.37 9.12 -7.01
N PHE A 370 7.79 9.85 -6.06
CA PHE A 370 7.00 11.05 -6.34
C PHE A 370 7.78 12.18 -7.02
N PRO A 371 9.06 12.47 -6.67
CA PRO A 371 9.85 13.49 -7.35
C PRO A 371 10.06 13.24 -8.85
N TYR A 372 10.02 12.00 -9.28
CA TYR A 372 10.25 11.63 -10.68
C TYR A 372 9.01 11.76 -11.57
N PHE A 373 7.83 12.01 -11.00
CA PHE A 373 6.62 12.28 -11.78
C PHE A 373 6.47 13.76 -12.10
N PRO A 374 5.93 14.10 -13.31
CA PRO A 374 5.54 15.48 -13.64
C PRO A 374 4.60 16.06 -12.58
N ALA A 375 4.66 17.36 -12.37
CA ALA A 375 3.94 18.03 -11.29
C ALA A 375 2.44 17.66 -11.22
N GLY A 376 1.74 17.63 -12.36
CA GLY A 376 0.30 17.29 -12.39
C GLY A 376 0.02 15.82 -12.04
N VAL A 377 0.87 14.89 -12.45
CA VAL A 377 0.74 13.46 -12.10
C VAL A 377 1.06 13.26 -10.62
N ARG A 378 2.16 13.88 -10.16
CA ARG A 378 2.60 13.81 -8.77
C ARG A 378 1.54 14.32 -7.79
N GLU A 379 0.91 15.45 -8.08
CA GLU A 379 -0.15 16.02 -7.26
C GLU A 379 -1.31 15.04 -7.07
N VAL A 380 -1.76 14.43 -8.17
CA VAL A 380 -2.82 13.42 -8.17
C VAL A 380 -2.45 12.17 -7.35
N LEU A 381 -1.20 11.69 -7.48
CA LEU A 381 -0.72 10.56 -6.70
C LEU A 381 -0.66 10.90 -5.20
N LEU A 382 -0.16 12.08 -4.84
CA LEU A 382 -0.07 12.55 -3.46
C LEU A 382 -1.45 12.73 -2.80
N GLN A 383 -2.47 13.16 -3.57
CA GLN A 383 -3.85 13.21 -3.07
C GLN A 383 -4.33 11.83 -2.63
N LYS A 384 -3.97 10.76 -3.36
CA LYS A 384 -4.34 9.37 -3.05
C LYS A 384 -3.40 8.65 -2.11
N ASN A 385 -2.27 9.24 -1.78
CA ASN A 385 -1.33 8.67 -0.82
C ASN A 385 -1.88 8.76 0.61
N LEU A 386 -1.84 7.66 1.37
CA LEU A 386 -2.36 7.62 2.73
C LEU A 386 -1.52 8.42 3.72
N ARG A 387 -0.20 8.50 3.51
CA ARG A 387 0.70 9.26 4.36
C ARG A 387 0.73 10.73 3.94
N LYS A 388 0.42 11.62 4.88
CA LYS A 388 0.36 13.08 4.66
C LYS A 388 1.51 13.86 5.32
N VAL A 389 2.47 13.15 5.93
CA VAL A 389 3.62 13.74 6.63
C VAL A 389 4.93 13.23 6.03
N GLU A 390 5.96 14.08 6.04
CA GLU A 390 7.27 13.72 5.46
C GLU A 390 7.98 12.58 6.23
N PRO A 391 8.74 11.74 5.51
CA PRO A 391 8.77 11.61 4.05
C PRO A 391 7.45 11.00 3.54
N VAL A 392 6.78 11.66 2.58
CA VAL A 392 5.43 11.26 2.13
C VAL A 392 5.40 9.90 1.44
N ALA A 393 6.49 9.49 0.83
CA ALA A 393 6.62 8.15 0.25
C ALA A 393 6.72 7.04 1.30
N GLY A 394 6.90 7.37 2.57
CA GLY A 394 7.25 6.42 3.63
C GLY A 394 8.76 6.23 3.76
N LYS A 395 9.18 5.29 4.61
CA LYS A 395 10.59 5.01 4.90
C LYS A 395 10.77 3.55 5.30
N ILE A 396 11.87 2.94 4.90
CA ILE A 396 12.18 1.52 5.19
C ILE A 396 13.48 1.32 5.99
N ASP A 397 14.37 2.29 5.96
CA ASP A 397 15.73 2.27 6.49
C ASP A 397 15.80 3.02 7.84
N HIS A 398 15.21 2.42 8.89
CA HIS A 398 15.01 3.08 10.18
C HIS A 398 16.12 2.83 11.20
N ASP A 399 17.21 2.15 10.86
CA ASP A 399 18.25 1.80 11.81
C ASP A 399 18.89 3.05 12.43
N ILE A 400 19.10 2.99 13.73
CA ILE A 400 19.89 3.98 14.48
C ILE A 400 20.97 3.22 15.25
N ASP A 401 22.23 3.46 14.95
CA ASP A 401 23.35 2.74 15.57
C ASP A 401 23.36 2.92 17.10
N GLY A 402 23.56 1.81 17.81
CA GLY A 402 23.51 1.77 19.28
C GLY A 402 22.11 2.00 19.88
N LYS A 403 21.02 1.95 19.06
CA LYS A 403 19.64 2.14 19.50
C LYS A 403 18.73 0.98 19.11
N LEU A 404 17.63 0.85 19.83
CA LEU A 404 16.64 -0.19 19.65
C LEU A 404 15.92 -0.09 18.28
N THR A 405 15.77 1.12 17.76
CA THR A 405 15.05 1.39 16.51
C THR A 405 15.73 0.75 15.30
N GLY A 406 14.96 0.08 14.46
CA GLY A 406 15.39 -0.48 13.19
C GLY A 406 15.06 -1.94 12.99
N ASN A 407 15.72 -2.54 12.01
CA ASN A 407 15.61 -3.96 11.67
C ASN A 407 16.65 -4.78 12.43
N TRP A 408 16.25 -5.98 12.80
CA TRP A 408 17.08 -6.92 13.56
C TRP A 408 16.89 -8.33 13.02
N PHE A 409 17.95 -9.13 13.08
CA PHE A 409 17.95 -10.52 12.60
C PHE A 409 18.38 -11.48 13.72
N GLU A 410 17.70 -12.61 13.87
CA GLU A 410 18.03 -13.62 14.88
C GLU A 410 19.47 -14.11 14.65
N VAL A 411 20.26 -14.17 15.72
CA VAL A 411 21.65 -14.62 15.68
C VAL A 411 21.74 -16.02 15.07
N ASP A 412 22.82 -16.31 14.38
CA ASP A 412 23.07 -17.56 13.65
C ASP A 412 22.09 -17.79 12.46
N THR A 413 21.52 -16.72 11.91
CA THR A 413 20.77 -16.75 10.63
C THR A 413 21.57 -16.05 9.52
N ASN A 414 21.02 -15.98 8.31
CA ASN A 414 21.67 -15.33 7.18
C ASN A 414 21.10 -13.92 6.98
N TRP A 415 21.04 -13.10 8.03
CA TRP A 415 20.53 -11.74 7.98
C TRP A 415 19.13 -11.68 7.33
N TYR A 416 18.95 -10.84 6.31
CA TYR A 416 17.69 -10.73 5.59
C TYR A 416 17.30 -12.03 4.84
N ALA A 417 18.25 -12.84 4.39
CA ALA A 417 17.95 -14.16 3.83
C ALA A 417 17.40 -15.15 4.87
N GLY A 418 17.57 -14.87 6.16
CA GLY A 418 16.98 -15.56 7.29
C GLY A 418 17.31 -17.05 7.37
N LYS A 419 16.36 -17.85 7.84
CA LYS A 419 16.48 -19.30 8.07
C LYS A 419 16.28 -20.15 6.80
N GLY A 420 16.26 -19.53 5.65
CA GLY A 420 16.06 -20.15 4.34
C GLY A 420 14.86 -19.58 3.60
N ARG A 421 14.80 -19.85 2.30
CA ARG A 421 13.91 -19.24 1.34
C ARG A 421 12.43 -19.22 1.73
N ASP A 422 11.93 -20.34 2.27
CA ASP A 422 10.50 -20.49 2.57
C ASP A 422 10.12 -19.94 3.96
N ARG A 423 11.11 -19.47 4.73
CA ARG A 423 10.95 -18.96 6.10
C ARG A 423 11.94 -17.85 6.44
N TYR A 424 12.35 -17.05 5.45
CA TYR A 424 13.33 -15.99 5.66
C TYR A 424 12.89 -15.00 6.76
N TRP A 425 11.60 -14.68 6.83
CA TRP A 425 11.04 -13.75 7.82
C TRP A 425 11.03 -14.29 9.27
N ALA A 426 11.15 -15.60 9.48
CA ALA A 426 11.01 -16.19 10.82
C ALA A 426 12.05 -15.67 11.82
N GLY A 427 13.25 -15.31 11.32
CA GLY A 427 14.32 -14.71 12.11
C GLY A 427 14.30 -13.18 12.13
N HIS A 428 13.32 -12.52 11.51
CA HIS A 428 13.27 -11.07 11.45
C HIS A 428 12.54 -10.46 12.64
N LEU A 429 12.98 -9.25 12.99
CA LEU A 429 12.35 -8.37 13.97
C LEU A 429 12.47 -6.92 13.47
N ALA A 430 11.46 -6.10 13.70
CA ALA A 430 11.53 -4.66 13.47
C ALA A 430 10.86 -3.88 14.61
N ILE A 431 11.51 -2.80 15.04
CA ILE A 431 10.95 -1.82 15.95
C ILE A 431 11.12 -0.45 15.29
N VAL A 432 10.04 0.01 14.68
CA VAL A 432 10.09 1.14 13.72
C VAL A 432 8.85 2.03 13.86
N PRO A 433 8.92 3.29 13.40
CA PRO A 433 7.72 4.13 13.26
C PRO A 433 6.70 3.52 12.30
N ASN A 434 5.42 3.79 12.53
CA ASN A 434 4.36 3.39 11.62
C ASN A 434 4.50 4.10 10.26
N HIS A 435 4.24 3.40 9.18
CA HIS A 435 4.45 3.88 7.82
C HIS A 435 3.50 5.02 7.40
N ILE A 436 2.30 5.12 7.99
CA ILE A 436 1.35 6.23 7.76
C ILE A 436 1.55 7.34 8.80
N ASP A 437 1.58 6.95 10.08
CA ASP A 437 1.74 7.86 11.22
C ASP A 437 3.07 7.62 11.95
N PRO A 438 4.14 8.34 11.60
CA PRO A 438 5.46 8.10 12.21
C PRO A 438 5.56 8.51 13.68
N THR A 439 4.51 9.04 14.30
CA THR A 439 4.48 9.31 15.74
C THR A 439 4.15 8.06 16.55
N ALA A 440 3.51 7.07 15.93
CA ALA A 440 3.25 5.77 16.52
C ALA A 440 4.41 4.79 16.27
N TRP A 441 4.64 3.88 17.22
CA TRP A 441 5.70 2.89 17.14
C TRP A 441 5.15 1.50 16.95
N MET A 442 5.79 0.74 16.06
CA MET A 442 5.43 -0.63 15.72
C MET A 442 6.48 -1.61 16.23
N PHE A 443 6.00 -2.76 16.67
CA PHE A 443 6.78 -3.96 16.95
C PHE A 443 6.34 -5.05 15.98
N SER A 444 7.27 -5.64 15.25
CA SER A 444 7.02 -6.71 14.30
C SER A 444 8.01 -7.84 14.49
N ILE A 445 7.54 -9.09 14.50
CA ILE A 445 8.37 -10.26 14.78
C ILE A 445 7.91 -11.47 13.95
N GLY A 446 8.86 -12.27 13.48
CA GLY A 446 8.60 -13.41 12.61
C GLY A 446 8.00 -14.65 13.30
N HIS A 447 7.95 -14.68 14.63
CA HIS A 447 7.45 -15.84 15.39
C HIS A 447 6.80 -15.43 16.72
N TRP A 448 5.75 -14.62 16.64
CA TRP A 448 5.02 -14.12 17.82
C TRP A 448 4.52 -15.24 18.76
N THR A 449 3.95 -16.30 18.20
CA THR A 449 3.43 -17.46 18.95
C THR A 449 4.49 -18.52 19.23
N GLY A 450 5.74 -18.31 18.85
CA GLY A 450 6.81 -19.31 18.88
C GLY A 450 6.82 -20.26 17.67
N GLU A 451 5.82 -20.17 16.79
CA GLU A 451 5.76 -20.94 15.55
C GLU A 451 6.42 -20.19 14.40
N GLU A 452 7.30 -20.85 13.68
CA GLU A 452 7.99 -20.33 12.50
C GLU A 452 7.17 -20.55 11.21
N THR A 453 5.90 -20.19 11.25
CA THR A 453 4.98 -20.23 10.10
C THR A 453 4.62 -18.81 9.70
N SER A 454 4.12 -18.61 8.48
CA SER A 454 3.64 -17.28 8.04
C SER A 454 2.51 -16.73 8.93
N SER A 455 1.74 -17.62 9.55
CA SER A 455 0.72 -17.26 10.55
C SER A 455 1.32 -16.93 11.92
N GLY A 456 2.57 -17.30 12.19
CA GLY A 456 3.30 -16.96 13.42
C GLY A 456 3.92 -15.57 13.40
N ALA A 457 4.09 -14.97 12.22
CA ALA A 457 4.56 -13.59 12.09
C ALA A 457 3.45 -12.60 12.48
N ALA A 458 3.80 -11.55 13.22
CA ALA A 458 2.84 -10.56 13.70
C ALA A 458 3.45 -9.17 13.82
N ASN A 459 2.60 -8.15 13.71
CA ASN A 459 2.97 -6.76 13.91
C ASN A 459 1.89 -6.04 14.74
N PHE A 460 2.33 -5.23 15.69
CA PHE A 460 1.49 -4.58 16.69
C PHE A 460 1.95 -3.14 16.90
N ILE A 461 1.05 -2.29 17.39
CA ILE A 461 1.43 -0.98 17.90
C ILE A 461 1.98 -1.13 19.33
N ILE A 462 3.03 -0.37 19.63
CA ILE A 462 3.55 -0.23 21.00
C ILE A 462 2.68 0.82 21.72
N VAL A 463 2.03 0.39 22.78
CA VAL A 463 1.21 1.28 23.60
C VAL A 463 2.11 2.20 24.43
N ASN A 464 1.89 3.53 24.31
CA ASN A 464 2.63 4.55 25.06
C ASN A 464 4.16 4.52 24.92
N ALA A 465 4.74 3.89 23.95
CA ALA A 465 6.17 3.80 23.57
C ALA A 465 7.16 4.59 24.48
N GLU A 466 7.13 4.31 25.80
CA GLU A 466 7.99 4.92 26.82
C GLU A 466 8.81 3.84 27.56
N PRO A 467 10.15 3.95 27.52
CA PRO A 467 10.94 4.98 26.82
C PRO A 467 10.82 4.87 25.30
N ASN A 468 10.95 6.01 24.60
CA ASN A 468 10.87 6.01 23.15
C ASN A 468 11.95 5.13 22.52
N PRO A 469 11.64 4.17 21.61
CA PRO A 469 12.62 3.22 21.06
C PRO A 469 13.88 3.85 20.46
N LYS A 470 13.78 5.05 19.87
CA LYS A 470 14.94 5.77 19.34
C LYS A 470 15.94 6.24 20.41
N ASN A 471 15.54 6.25 21.65
CA ASN A 471 16.40 6.67 22.76
C ASN A 471 16.95 5.47 23.55
N VAL A 472 16.36 4.28 23.38
CA VAL A 472 16.77 3.06 24.10
C VAL A 472 18.10 2.55 23.55
N GLY A 473 19.09 2.41 24.42
CA GLY A 473 20.41 1.83 24.17
C GLY A 473 20.81 0.91 25.34
N ILE A 474 22.08 0.64 25.49
CA ILE A 474 22.62 -0.27 26.53
C ILE A 474 22.27 0.19 27.95
N ASN A 475 22.26 1.51 28.19
CA ASN A 475 22.09 2.09 29.53
C ASN A 475 20.68 1.95 30.10
N GLU A 476 19.67 1.76 29.26
CA GLU A 476 18.27 1.64 29.67
C GLU A 476 17.97 0.26 30.31
N GLY A 477 18.86 -0.72 30.13
CA GLY A 477 18.67 -2.07 30.67
C GLY A 477 17.44 -2.77 30.03
N ILE A 478 16.68 -3.48 30.86
CA ILE A 478 15.46 -4.15 30.42
C ILE A 478 14.35 -3.13 30.24
N VAL A 479 13.83 -3.03 29.01
CA VAL A 479 12.66 -2.22 28.68
C VAL A 479 11.48 -3.12 28.39
N LYS A 480 10.30 -2.70 28.79
CA LYS A 480 9.05 -3.43 28.67
C LYS A 480 8.04 -2.61 27.90
N TYR A 481 7.50 -3.19 26.81
CA TYR A 481 6.43 -2.56 26.04
C TYR A 481 5.18 -3.41 26.03
N GLU A 482 4.04 -2.76 26.24
CA GLU A 482 2.72 -3.33 26.03
C GLU A 482 2.36 -3.21 24.55
N LEU A 483 1.77 -4.27 24.00
CA LEU A 483 1.43 -4.38 22.58
C LEU A 483 -0.08 -4.49 22.41
N ALA A 484 -0.59 -3.84 21.36
CA ALA A 484 -2.00 -3.91 20.99
C ALA A 484 -2.18 -4.06 19.48
N GLU A 485 -3.33 -4.58 19.07
CA GLU A 485 -3.84 -4.37 17.71
C GLU A 485 -3.97 -2.87 17.45
N TYR A 486 -3.95 -2.49 16.18
CA TYR A 486 -4.08 -1.08 15.83
C TYR A 486 -5.10 -0.86 14.71
N CYS A 487 -5.56 0.36 14.65
CA CYS A 487 -6.41 0.89 13.61
C CYS A 487 -6.00 2.34 13.34
N TYR A 488 -6.57 2.94 12.33
CA TYR A 488 -6.31 4.33 12.00
C TYR A 488 -7.57 5.17 12.23
N SER A 489 -7.36 6.37 12.74
CA SER A 489 -8.41 7.37 12.90
C SER A 489 -8.02 8.64 12.16
N PRO A 490 -8.94 9.27 11.42
CA PRO A 490 -8.72 10.62 10.93
C PRO A 490 -8.46 11.58 12.09
N VAL A 491 -7.58 12.57 11.90
CA VAL A 491 -7.21 13.54 12.97
C VAL A 491 -8.40 14.32 13.51
N ASP A 492 -9.46 14.48 12.73
CA ASP A 492 -10.69 15.19 13.07
C ASP A 492 -11.86 14.27 13.48
N ASP A 493 -11.67 12.94 13.43
CA ASP A 493 -12.65 11.93 13.84
C ASP A 493 -11.96 10.80 14.61
N MET A 494 -11.57 11.10 15.84
CA MET A 494 -10.82 10.17 16.69
C MET A 494 -11.65 8.99 17.19
N ASP A 495 -12.97 9.03 17.09
CA ASP A 495 -13.86 7.93 17.49
C ASP A 495 -13.98 6.87 16.37
N ASN A 496 -13.69 7.23 15.14
CA ASN A 496 -13.72 6.34 14.00
C ASN A 496 -12.38 5.61 13.85
N CYS A 497 -12.29 4.40 14.38
CA CYS A 497 -11.10 3.56 14.29
C CYS A 497 -11.32 2.44 13.27
N SER A 498 -10.67 2.51 12.12
CA SER A 498 -10.88 1.60 10.98
C SER A 498 -9.56 1.06 10.45
N LYS A 499 -9.59 -0.11 9.84
CA LYS A 499 -8.51 -0.64 9.00
C LYS A 499 -8.68 -0.25 7.51
N ILE A 500 -9.81 0.35 7.15
CA ILE A 500 -10.09 0.83 5.80
C ILE A 500 -9.89 2.35 5.80
N HIS A 501 -9.07 2.84 4.89
CA HIS A 501 -8.62 4.22 4.88
C HIS A 501 -9.01 4.94 3.61
N THR A 502 -9.41 6.19 3.78
CA THR A 502 -9.53 7.14 2.67
C THR A 502 -8.35 8.10 2.72
N PRO A 503 -7.72 8.41 1.59
CA PRO A 503 -6.53 9.27 1.58
C PRO A 503 -6.82 10.77 1.81
N ALA A 504 -8.08 11.17 1.95
CA ALA A 504 -8.48 12.57 2.03
C ALA A 504 -7.96 13.29 3.28
N LYS A 505 -7.67 12.57 4.38
CA LYS A 505 -7.28 13.16 5.67
C LYS A 505 -6.01 12.53 6.21
N GLN A 506 -5.30 13.29 7.06
CA GLN A 506 -4.22 12.72 7.85
C GLN A 506 -4.78 11.67 8.81
N LEU A 507 -4.13 10.52 8.83
CA LEU A 507 -4.49 9.38 9.68
C LEU A 507 -3.51 9.26 10.85
N LEU A 508 -4.03 8.91 12.03
CA LEU A 508 -3.24 8.58 13.22
C LEU A 508 -3.42 7.09 13.53
N ALA A 509 -2.30 6.39 13.68
CA ALA A 509 -2.30 5.01 14.14
C ALA A 509 -2.56 4.95 15.64
N ARG A 510 -3.53 4.14 16.07
CA ARG A 510 -3.94 4.06 17.48
C ARG A 510 -4.09 2.62 17.93
N PRO A 511 -3.79 2.33 19.23
CA PRO A 511 -4.16 1.05 19.82
C PRO A 511 -5.66 0.81 19.68
N ASN A 512 -6.04 -0.39 19.27
CA ASN A 512 -7.43 -0.84 19.34
C ASN A 512 -7.74 -1.22 20.80
N PRO A 513 -8.62 -0.50 21.49
CA PRO A 513 -8.81 -0.67 22.94
C PRO A 513 -9.46 -1.99 23.33
N GLN A 514 -9.92 -2.79 22.38
CA GLN A 514 -10.65 -4.02 22.64
C GLN A 514 -9.77 -5.27 22.70
N ILE A 515 -8.48 -5.18 22.37
CA ILE A 515 -7.61 -6.35 22.21
C ILE A 515 -6.24 -6.11 22.85
N ASP A 516 -6.05 -6.68 24.04
CA ASP A 516 -4.74 -6.81 24.68
C ASP A 516 -3.98 -7.97 24.00
N ILE A 517 -2.89 -7.67 23.32
CA ILE A 517 -2.09 -8.67 22.60
C ILE A 517 -1.07 -9.33 23.50
N GLY A 518 -0.40 -8.57 24.32
CA GLY A 518 0.65 -9.05 25.22
C GLY A 518 1.75 -8.03 25.47
N VAL A 519 2.89 -8.53 25.90
CA VAL A 519 4.05 -7.73 26.29
C VAL A 519 5.29 -8.21 25.57
N VAL A 520 6.22 -7.31 25.28
CA VAL A 520 7.57 -7.65 24.87
C VAL A 520 8.59 -7.08 25.86
N LEU A 521 9.58 -7.89 26.24
CA LEU A 521 10.81 -7.43 26.88
C LEU A 521 11.89 -7.28 25.83
N VAL A 522 12.61 -6.17 25.88
CA VAL A 522 13.78 -5.88 25.04
C VAL A 522 14.93 -5.38 25.91
N GLN A 523 16.15 -5.74 25.55
CA GLN A 523 17.35 -5.24 26.20
C GLN A 523 18.51 -5.17 25.20
N MET A 524 19.03 -3.99 24.98
CA MET A 524 20.28 -3.82 24.25
C MET A 524 21.43 -4.40 25.11
N ILE A 525 22.06 -5.47 24.63
CA ILE A 525 23.21 -6.11 25.31
C ILE A 525 24.51 -5.42 24.88
N GLU A 526 24.60 -5.11 23.60
CA GLU A 526 25.65 -4.33 22.96
C GLU A 526 25.02 -3.38 21.95
N ASP A 527 25.76 -2.48 21.34
CA ASP A 527 25.24 -1.52 20.37
C ASP A 527 24.50 -2.20 19.20
N ARG A 528 24.86 -3.45 18.91
CA ARG A 528 24.32 -4.22 17.77
C ARG A 528 23.88 -5.62 18.16
N LEU A 529 23.63 -5.85 19.46
CA LEU A 529 23.12 -7.10 20.01
C LEU A 529 21.93 -6.83 20.92
N LEU A 530 20.78 -7.38 20.56
CA LEU A 530 19.48 -7.16 21.22
C LEU A 530 18.95 -8.49 21.76
N LYS A 531 18.53 -8.50 23.02
CA LYS A 531 17.78 -9.60 23.62
C LYS A 531 16.29 -9.28 23.62
N VAL A 532 15.48 -10.22 23.15
CA VAL A 532 14.02 -10.04 23.00
C VAL A 532 13.28 -11.27 23.51
N GLU A 533 12.18 -11.06 24.18
CA GLU A 533 11.21 -12.10 24.50
C GLU A 533 9.78 -11.55 24.43
N ALA A 534 8.93 -12.21 23.64
CA ALA A 534 7.52 -11.93 23.52
C ALA A 534 6.70 -12.76 24.52
N PHE A 535 5.68 -12.14 25.09
CA PHE A 535 4.77 -12.76 26.08
C PHE A 535 3.31 -12.58 25.61
N PRO A 536 2.85 -13.41 24.65
CA PRO A 536 1.48 -13.35 24.15
C PRO A 536 0.44 -13.50 25.27
N GLY A 537 -0.58 -12.65 25.28
CA GLY A 537 -1.70 -12.69 26.21
C GLY A 537 -1.36 -12.31 27.66
N ARG A 538 -0.12 -11.88 27.96
CA ARG A 538 0.27 -11.41 29.28
C ARG A 538 0.05 -9.92 29.44
N LYS A 539 -0.29 -9.52 30.65
CA LYS A 539 -0.35 -8.10 31.05
C LYS A 539 1.03 -7.58 31.43
N ILE A 540 1.26 -6.31 31.30
CA ILE A 540 2.54 -5.67 31.60
C ILE A 540 2.96 -5.87 33.10
N THR A 541 2.00 -6.01 33.99
CA THR A 541 2.23 -6.27 35.43
C THR A 541 2.61 -7.71 35.73
N GLU A 542 2.42 -8.64 34.80
CA GLU A 542 2.68 -10.08 34.98
C GLU A 542 4.06 -10.51 34.46
N VAL A 543 4.76 -9.60 33.78
CA VAL A 543 6.05 -9.87 33.15
C VAL A 543 7.13 -9.06 33.86
N GLU A 544 8.07 -9.73 34.53
CA GLU A 544 9.12 -9.06 35.32
C GLU A 544 10.53 -9.21 34.69
N SER A 545 10.83 -10.36 34.12
CA SER A 545 12.17 -10.68 33.60
C SER A 545 12.12 -11.65 32.43
N PHE A 546 13.23 -11.73 31.70
CA PHE A 546 13.43 -12.74 30.68
C PHE A 546 13.37 -14.17 31.23
N THR A 547 12.87 -15.08 30.45
CA THR A 547 12.95 -16.53 30.67
C THR A 547 14.05 -17.15 29.79
N SER A 548 14.11 -18.48 29.78
CA SER A 548 15.00 -19.22 28.87
C SER A 548 14.53 -19.20 27.40
N ALA A 549 13.33 -18.65 27.13
CA ALA A 549 12.80 -18.53 25.77
C ALA A 549 13.27 -17.24 25.06
N ALA A 550 13.96 -16.35 25.77
CA ALA A 550 14.50 -15.13 25.18
C ALA A 550 15.50 -15.45 24.06
N LYS A 551 15.37 -14.75 22.94
CA LYS A 551 16.24 -14.85 21.78
C LYS A 551 17.17 -13.66 21.64
N LEU A 552 18.28 -13.87 20.95
CA LEU A 552 19.21 -12.82 20.58
C LEU A 552 19.05 -12.45 19.12
N TYR A 553 19.11 -11.17 18.87
CA TYR A 553 19.05 -10.56 17.54
C TYR A 553 20.26 -9.67 17.35
N GLU A 554 20.76 -9.64 16.13
CA GLU A 554 21.89 -8.80 15.74
C GLU A 554 21.53 -7.93 14.53
N ARG A 555 22.35 -6.89 14.34
CA ARG A 555 22.23 -5.96 13.22
C ARG A 555 23.62 -5.59 12.72
#